data_298e91fa325f9bb09d3c2daff44a2675
#
_entry.id   298e91fa325f9bb09d3c2daff44a2675
#
_cell.length_a   1.000
_cell.length_b   1.000
_cell.length_c   1.000
_cell.angle_alpha   90.00
_cell.angle_beta   90.00
_cell.angle_gamma   90.00
#
_symmetry.space_group_name_H-M   'P 1'
#
loop_
_entity.id
_entity.type
_entity.pdbx_description
1 polymer ?
#
loop_
_entity_poly.entity_id
_entity_poly.type
_entity_poly.pdbx_seq_one_letter_code
_entity_poly.pdbx_strand_id
1 'polypeptide(L)'
;MRRAIESGRWAEALELLDEAGEAARTPELLELRARAAYGNGDFEASITAWEDLHSVFRDTGDTDGAARAAAMVAMFLMIDTGLMAPVRGWLRRAERLLDGDPDNPAIAAVAAVRTYERFMCGDLAAAVEQSMRAVELGRLHQDIAAEVIGRTAGARVSILQGDLAGGLERLDEVGALLMSGEVDPLTTGMMLCELVCAAQGLALYDMDSEWTDAMERWGHDAAFGGLHGRCRVHRAEMLRVSGPCDAAEDEALSACDELRPWMRREFGWPLAELGNIRLRKGDLAGAEEAFTAAHEHVWCPHPGLALVRLEQGRLQEARALIDDAIVHPFRSPSKERPPFVELTLAPLFEAQAEIAAALGDAELAGSATDSLRSIVDTWDSAWLGASVELAEARTSLISGDTGTAIDHAASAVTRWAELGAPYETAVARMVLADAQDAAGNDSAARLEREGALSAFESYGAEGRVVQARALIEGSDRPGAPEPSRSGGTRGRAAETPNVFRLDGDHRMVTFAGSTSTVSDLKGFRYLARMLAEPGREFHVLDLVAVEQGTLPTGSADFVGEADLEGSGGQG
;
A
#
# COMPACT_ATOMS: atom_id res chain seq x y z
N MET A 1 14.04 -30.04 15.66
CA MET A 1 14.60 -28.69 15.46
C MET A 1 14.72 -28.29 14.00
N ARG A 2 15.72 -28.69 13.20
CA ARG A 2 15.86 -28.21 11.80
C ARG A 2 14.59 -28.32 10.98
N ARG A 3 13.92 -29.48 11.00
CA ARG A 3 12.63 -29.64 10.28
C ARG A 3 11.52 -28.70 10.77
N ALA A 4 11.51 -28.37 12.05
CA ALA A 4 10.56 -27.41 12.58
C ALA A 4 10.83 -26.00 12.04
N ILE A 5 12.10 -25.59 12.01
CA ILE A 5 12.56 -24.32 11.42
C ILE A 5 12.25 -24.26 9.92
N GLU A 6 12.62 -25.31 9.17
CA GLU A 6 12.34 -25.42 7.73
C GLU A 6 10.84 -25.41 7.38
N SER A 7 10.00 -25.72 8.38
CA SER A 7 8.52 -25.71 8.25
C SER A 7 7.86 -24.49 8.91
N GLY A 8 8.62 -23.48 9.36
CA GLY A 8 8.09 -22.28 10.03
C GLY A 8 7.43 -22.53 11.39
N ARG A 9 7.68 -23.69 12.00
CA ARG A 9 7.14 -24.01 13.32
C ARG A 9 8.11 -23.54 14.41
N TRP A 10 8.22 -22.20 14.50
CA TRP A 10 9.23 -21.51 15.32
C TRP A 10 9.09 -21.82 16.82
N ALA A 11 7.85 -21.73 17.35
CA ALA A 11 7.59 -22.03 18.75
C ALA A 11 8.02 -23.48 19.11
N GLU A 12 7.65 -24.46 18.27
CA GLU A 12 8.08 -25.86 18.46
C GLU A 12 9.62 -26.02 18.38
N ALA A 13 10.25 -25.26 17.48
CA ALA A 13 11.71 -25.28 17.38
C ALA A 13 12.39 -24.75 18.64
N LEU A 14 11.83 -23.67 19.22
CA LEU A 14 12.32 -23.08 20.48
C LEU A 14 12.08 -24.01 21.67
N GLU A 15 10.92 -24.65 21.79
CA GLU A 15 10.62 -25.65 22.81
C GLU A 15 11.64 -26.82 22.76
N LEU A 16 11.90 -27.36 21.57
CA LEU A 16 12.90 -28.43 21.38
C LEU A 16 14.31 -27.98 21.71
N LEU A 17 14.65 -26.70 21.51
CA LEU A 17 15.94 -26.14 21.90
C LEU A 17 16.05 -25.93 23.41
N ASP A 18 14.96 -25.56 24.07
CA ASP A 18 14.89 -25.40 25.53
C ASP A 18 14.97 -26.76 26.24
N GLU A 19 14.29 -27.79 25.72
CA GLU A 19 14.39 -29.16 26.22
C GLU A 19 15.83 -29.74 26.14
N ALA A 20 16.61 -29.31 25.13
CA ALA A 20 18.00 -29.73 24.99
C ALA A 20 18.92 -29.07 26.02
N GLY A 21 18.50 -28.01 26.70
CA GLY A 21 19.21 -27.37 27.81
C GLY A 21 20.65 -26.96 27.45
N GLU A 22 21.61 -27.28 28.33
CA GLU A 22 23.05 -26.99 28.13
C GLU A 22 23.65 -27.64 26.87
N ALA A 23 23.09 -28.76 26.40
CA ALA A 23 23.52 -29.39 25.16
C ALA A 23 23.18 -28.56 23.92
N ALA A 24 22.28 -27.58 24.04
CA ALA A 24 21.91 -26.62 22.98
C ALA A 24 22.92 -25.47 22.82
N ARG A 25 23.99 -25.41 23.55
CA ARG A 25 25.03 -24.34 23.45
C ARG A 25 26.13 -24.63 22.43
N THR A 26 25.86 -25.50 21.46
CA THR A 26 26.77 -25.63 20.32
C THR A 26 26.55 -24.51 19.32
N PRO A 27 27.56 -24.10 18.52
CA PRO A 27 27.40 -23.05 17.51
C PRO A 27 26.16 -23.24 16.61
N GLU A 28 25.96 -24.46 16.12
CA GLU A 28 24.86 -24.79 15.22
C GLU A 28 23.48 -24.63 15.90
N LEU A 29 23.39 -24.99 17.18
CA LEU A 29 22.11 -24.89 17.90
C LEU A 29 21.83 -23.47 18.37
N LEU A 30 22.85 -22.66 18.68
CA LEU A 30 22.69 -21.23 18.97
C LEU A 30 22.26 -20.46 17.71
N GLU A 31 22.82 -20.77 16.54
CA GLU A 31 22.36 -20.18 15.27
C GLU A 31 20.91 -20.55 14.98
N LEU A 32 20.53 -21.82 15.15
CA LEU A 32 19.15 -22.26 15.00
C LEU A 32 18.22 -21.57 16.00
N ARG A 33 18.64 -21.35 17.24
CA ARG A 33 17.88 -20.58 18.25
C ARG A 33 17.70 -19.12 17.82
N ALA A 34 18.77 -18.48 17.36
CA ALA A 34 18.68 -17.09 16.89
C ALA A 34 17.67 -16.92 15.75
N ARG A 35 17.72 -17.84 14.77
CA ARG A 35 16.78 -17.83 13.63
C ARG A 35 15.34 -18.15 14.07
N ALA A 36 15.15 -19.15 14.94
CA ALA A 36 13.83 -19.51 15.43
C ALA A 36 13.21 -18.39 16.28
N ALA A 37 14.01 -17.75 17.15
CA ALA A 37 13.55 -16.61 17.94
C ALA A 37 13.13 -15.44 17.05
N TYR A 38 13.91 -15.12 16.03
CA TYR A 38 13.54 -14.09 15.06
C TYR A 38 12.23 -14.42 14.34
N GLY A 39 12.11 -15.64 13.79
CA GLY A 39 10.88 -16.08 13.12
C GLY A 39 9.66 -16.14 14.04
N ASN A 40 9.87 -16.27 15.36
CA ASN A 40 8.82 -16.22 16.38
C ASN A 40 8.48 -14.81 16.86
N GLY A 41 9.16 -13.76 16.33
CA GLY A 41 8.98 -12.39 16.76
C GLY A 41 9.68 -12.03 18.08
N ASP A 42 10.50 -12.90 18.64
CA ASP A 42 11.29 -12.65 19.85
C ASP A 42 12.69 -12.11 19.50
N PHE A 43 12.73 -10.82 19.21
CA PHE A 43 13.95 -10.15 18.76
C PHE A 43 15.04 -10.11 19.83
N GLU A 44 14.69 -10.02 21.13
CA GLU A 44 15.67 -10.04 22.23
C GLU A 44 16.36 -11.39 22.34
N ALA A 45 15.58 -12.46 22.32
CA ALA A 45 16.13 -13.80 22.35
C ALA A 45 17.01 -14.09 21.12
N SER A 46 16.62 -13.55 19.94
CA SER A 46 17.44 -13.64 18.73
C SER A 46 18.80 -12.95 18.91
N ILE A 47 18.80 -11.68 19.34
CA ILE A 47 20.03 -10.91 19.57
C ILE A 47 20.91 -11.60 20.62
N THR A 48 20.32 -12.04 21.74
CA THR A 48 21.02 -12.75 22.81
C THR A 48 21.68 -14.03 22.30
N ALA A 49 20.98 -14.80 21.46
CA ALA A 49 21.55 -16.02 20.87
C ALA A 49 22.72 -15.72 19.93
N TRP A 50 22.69 -14.65 19.15
CA TRP A 50 23.84 -14.20 18.35
C TRP A 50 25.00 -13.70 19.21
N GLU A 51 24.75 -13.04 20.34
CA GLU A 51 25.80 -12.64 21.30
C GLU A 51 26.45 -13.84 21.98
N ASP A 52 25.66 -14.83 22.37
CA ASP A 52 26.16 -16.11 22.89
C ASP A 52 27.02 -16.84 21.84
N LEU A 53 26.53 -16.90 20.59
CA LEU A 53 27.26 -17.51 19.48
C LEU A 53 28.62 -16.83 19.23
N HIS A 54 28.64 -15.49 19.24
CA HIS A 54 29.87 -14.73 19.16
C HIS A 54 30.85 -15.11 20.27
N SER A 55 30.35 -15.27 21.50
CA SER A 55 31.16 -15.61 22.66
C SER A 55 31.74 -17.02 22.53
N VAL A 56 30.93 -18.00 22.11
CA VAL A 56 31.39 -19.39 21.88
C VAL A 56 32.48 -19.44 20.81
N PHE A 57 32.31 -18.77 19.68
CA PHE A 57 33.32 -18.71 18.62
C PHE A 57 34.63 -18.06 19.09
N ARG A 58 34.55 -16.99 19.87
CA ARG A 58 35.75 -16.38 20.48
C ARG A 58 36.50 -17.34 21.40
N ASP A 59 35.78 -18.06 22.25
CA ASP A 59 36.37 -18.98 23.24
C ASP A 59 37.01 -20.20 22.56
N THR A 60 36.51 -20.59 21.39
CA THR A 60 37.08 -21.67 20.55
C THR A 60 38.18 -21.19 19.59
N GLY A 61 38.38 -19.87 19.47
CA GLY A 61 39.36 -19.28 18.54
C GLY A 61 38.90 -19.20 17.09
N ASP A 62 37.62 -19.42 16.81
CA ASP A 62 37.02 -19.24 15.48
C ASP A 62 36.74 -17.76 15.24
N THR A 63 37.70 -17.10 14.61
CA THR A 63 37.60 -15.64 14.31
C THR A 63 36.56 -15.33 13.27
N ASP A 64 36.35 -16.20 12.28
CA ASP A 64 35.37 -16.06 11.21
C ASP A 64 33.95 -16.12 11.76
N GLY A 65 33.66 -17.18 12.50
CA GLY A 65 32.36 -17.34 13.15
C GLY A 65 32.08 -16.21 14.13
N ALA A 66 33.06 -15.77 14.91
CA ALA A 66 32.91 -14.65 15.85
C ALA A 66 32.63 -13.31 15.13
N ALA A 67 33.32 -13.04 14.02
CA ALA A 67 33.09 -11.80 13.24
C ALA A 67 31.72 -11.80 12.57
N ARG A 68 31.31 -12.93 11.98
CA ARG A 68 29.99 -13.09 11.34
C ARG A 68 28.86 -12.92 12.37
N ALA A 69 28.98 -13.58 13.55
CA ALA A 69 28.00 -13.43 14.62
C ALA A 69 27.92 -11.98 15.13
N ALA A 70 29.04 -11.28 15.26
CA ALA A 70 29.06 -9.85 15.62
C ALA A 70 28.39 -8.95 14.57
N ALA A 71 28.55 -9.27 13.28
CA ALA A 71 27.85 -8.57 12.20
C ALA A 71 26.34 -8.79 12.28
N MET A 72 25.89 -10.02 12.58
CA MET A 72 24.45 -10.31 12.76
C MET A 72 23.85 -9.59 13.96
N VAL A 73 24.55 -9.52 15.12
CA VAL A 73 24.11 -8.69 16.25
C VAL A 73 23.93 -7.21 15.81
N ALA A 74 24.91 -6.70 15.04
CA ALA A 74 24.82 -5.31 14.54
C ALA A 74 23.62 -5.14 13.59
N MET A 75 23.34 -6.11 12.70
CA MET A 75 22.22 -6.08 11.78
C MET A 75 20.88 -6.02 12.53
N PHE A 76 20.64 -6.95 13.46
CA PHE A 76 19.38 -6.98 14.20
C PHE A 76 19.20 -5.77 15.11
N LEU A 77 20.25 -5.33 15.81
CA LEU A 77 20.19 -4.08 16.56
C LEU A 77 19.82 -2.86 15.69
N MET A 78 20.31 -2.83 14.45
CA MET A 78 20.01 -1.76 13.51
C MET A 78 18.56 -1.80 13.05
N ILE A 79 18.07 -2.98 12.66
CA ILE A 79 16.70 -3.16 12.14
C ILE A 79 15.66 -2.91 13.25
N ASP A 80 15.87 -3.51 14.43
CA ASP A 80 14.83 -3.56 15.46
C ASP A 80 14.87 -2.36 16.40
N THR A 81 16.04 -1.81 16.70
CA THR A 81 16.16 -0.73 17.69
C THR A 81 16.50 0.63 17.10
N GLY A 82 17.13 0.69 15.93
CA GLY A 82 17.67 1.92 15.34
C GLY A 82 18.79 2.59 16.17
N LEU A 83 19.37 1.87 17.15
CA LEU A 83 20.41 2.40 18.05
C LEU A 83 21.81 2.29 17.43
N MET A 84 22.20 3.27 16.64
CA MET A 84 23.43 3.23 15.84
C MET A 84 24.75 3.15 16.65
N ALA A 85 24.77 3.56 17.93
CA ALA A 85 26.00 3.48 18.74
C ALA A 85 26.39 2.04 19.08
N PRO A 86 25.49 1.15 19.57
CA PRO A 86 25.75 -0.28 19.71
C PRO A 86 26.10 -0.95 18.38
N VAL A 87 25.37 -0.63 17.29
CA VAL A 87 25.63 -1.15 15.93
C VAL A 87 27.09 -0.90 15.53
N ARG A 88 27.55 0.35 15.64
CA ARG A 88 28.95 0.69 15.34
C ARG A 88 29.93 -0.02 16.26
N GLY A 89 29.57 -0.24 17.50
CA GLY A 89 30.37 -0.98 18.46
C GLY A 89 30.63 -2.42 18.03
N TRP A 90 29.56 -3.12 17.65
CA TRP A 90 29.61 -4.50 17.17
C TRP A 90 30.36 -4.63 15.83
N LEU A 91 30.11 -3.74 14.87
CA LEU A 91 30.83 -3.71 13.60
C LEU A 91 32.35 -3.52 13.78
N ARG A 92 32.76 -2.54 14.64
CA ARG A 92 34.18 -2.36 14.95
C ARG A 92 34.80 -3.60 15.64
N ARG A 93 34.00 -4.35 16.40
CA ARG A 93 34.45 -5.60 17.03
C ARG A 93 34.65 -6.67 15.95
N ALA A 94 33.73 -6.82 15.00
CA ALA A 94 33.89 -7.74 13.87
C ALA A 94 35.12 -7.40 13.03
N GLU A 95 35.29 -6.11 12.67
CA GLU A 95 36.44 -5.65 11.89
C GLU A 95 37.78 -5.94 12.56
N ARG A 96 37.89 -5.75 13.89
CA ARG A 96 39.12 -6.07 14.64
C ARG A 96 39.43 -7.56 14.68
N LEU A 97 38.43 -8.43 14.61
CA LEU A 97 38.66 -9.89 14.54
C LEU A 97 39.26 -10.31 13.19
N LEU A 98 38.94 -9.53 12.14
CA LEU A 98 39.39 -9.79 10.76
C LEU A 98 40.62 -8.97 10.37
N ASP A 99 41.17 -8.16 11.32
CA ASP A 99 42.32 -7.31 11.05
C ASP A 99 43.55 -8.19 10.77
N GLY A 100 44.14 -7.96 9.58
CA GLY A 100 45.28 -8.74 9.10
C GLY A 100 44.95 -9.95 8.21
N ASP A 101 43.68 -10.24 7.95
CA ASP A 101 43.25 -11.29 7.03
C ASP A 101 42.24 -10.73 5.98
N PRO A 102 42.73 -10.10 4.89
CA PRO A 102 41.88 -9.47 3.87
C PRO A 102 41.10 -10.50 3.02
N ASP A 103 41.50 -11.77 3.03
CA ASP A 103 40.87 -12.84 2.26
C ASP A 103 39.81 -13.61 3.08
N ASN A 104 39.52 -13.17 4.29
CA ASN A 104 38.59 -13.84 5.19
C ASN A 104 37.15 -13.75 4.69
N PRO A 105 36.41 -14.86 4.53
CA PRO A 105 35.03 -14.86 4.02
C PRO A 105 34.05 -14.02 4.84
N ALA A 106 34.24 -13.90 6.16
CA ALA A 106 33.36 -13.12 7.03
C ALA A 106 33.40 -11.60 6.72
N ILE A 107 34.40 -11.11 5.98
CA ILE A 107 34.46 -9.71 5.53
C ILE A 107 33.26 -9.32 4.68
N ALA A 108 32.72 -10.25 3.87
CA ALA A 108 31.55 -10.01 3.04
C ALA A 108 30.33 -9.62 3.87
N ALA A 109 30.00 -10.40 4.90
CA ALA A 109 28.90 -10.13 5.83
C ALA A 109 29.10 -8.80 6.58
N VAL A 110 30.33 -8.52 7.05
CA VAL A 110 30.65 -7.25 7.73
C VAL A 110 30.46 -6.05 6.80
N ALA A 111 30.90 -6.16 5.53
CA ALA A 111 30.72 -5.10 4.54
C ALA A 111 29.24 -4.85 4.22
N ALA A 112 28.45 -5.92 4.11
CA ALA A 112 27.00 -5.83 3.88
C ALA A 112 26.28 -5.06 5.00
N VAL A 113 26.55 -5.41 6.27
CA VAL A 113 25.97 -4.69 7.42
C VAL A 113 26.51 -3.26 7.52
N ARG A 114 27.78 -3.04 7.22
CA ARG A 114 28.39 -1.69 7.18
C ARG A 114 27.73 -0.82 6.12
N THR A 115 27.31 -1.37 5.00
CA THR A 115 26.58 -0.64 3.97
C THR A 115 25.32 0.00 4.53
N TYR A 116 24.50 -0.77 5.23
CA TYR A 116 23.26 -0.25 5.85
C TYR A 116 23.55 0.71 7.01
N GLU A 117 24.60 0.48 7.80
CA GLU A 117 25.00 1.43 8.85
C GLU A 117 25.34 2.80 8.26
N ARG A 118 26.08 2.86 7.14
CA ARG A 118 26.41 4.10 6.45
C ARG A 118 25.18 4.74 5.83
N PHE A 119 24.34 3.93 5.19
CA PHE A 119 23.08 4.38 4.62
C PHE A 119 22.16 5.04 5.67
N MET A 120 21.95 4.36 6.80
CA MET A 120 21.11 4.87 7.91
C MET A 120 21.70 6.10 8.63
N CYS A 121 23.01 6.30 8.53
CA CYS A 121 23.66 7.50 9.03
C CYS A 121 23.66 8.67 8.02
N GLY A 122 23.14 8.48 6.79
CA GLY A 122 23.12 9.48 5.73
C GLY A 122 24.47 9.68 5.04
N ASP A 123 25.46 8.82 5.27
CA ASP A 123 26.77 8.86 4.60
C ASP A 123 26.68 8.05 3.29
N LEU A 124 25.99 8.64 2.29
CA LEU A 124 25.70 7.96 1.04
C LEU A 124 26.96 7.59 0.26
N ALA A 125 28.00 8.41 0.32
CA ALA A 125 29.28 8.13 -0.39
C ALA A 125 29.94 6.86 0.17
N ALA A 126 30.05 6.75 1.49
CA ALA A 126 30.57 5.54 2.13
C ALA A 126 29.62 4.34 1.96
N ALA A 127 28.31 4.56 1.91
CA ALA A 127 27.36 3.49 1.62
C ALA A 127 27.55 2.88 0.23
N VAL A 128 27.78 3.71 -0.81
CA VAL A 128 28.13 3.24 -2.17
C VAL A 128 29.42 2.41 -2.15
N GLU A 129 30.48 2.91 -1.53
CA GLU A 129 31.76 2.19 -1.43
C GLU A 129 31.56 0.82 -0.77
N GLN A 130 30.84 0.77 0.35
CA GLN A 130 30.62 -0.48 1.10
C GLN A 130 29.68 -1.42 0.35
N SER A 131 28.68 -0.91 -0.40
CA SER A 131 27.79 -1.74 -1.22
C SER A 131 28.54 -2.45 -2.33
N MET A 132 29.40 -1.74 -3.06
CA MET A 132 30.25 -2.34 -4.09
C MET A 132 31.18 -3.39 -3.50
N ARG A 133 31.78 -3.10 -2.34
CA ARG A 133 32.65 -4.04 -1.63
C ARG A 133 31.88 -5.29 -1.16
N ALA A 134 30.66 -5.14 -0.64
CA ALA A 134 29.82 -6.26 -0.22
C ALA A 134 29.47 -7.17 -1.41
N VAL A 135 29.14 -6.59 -2.57
CA VAL A 135 28.85 -7.33 -3.80
C VAL A 135 30.09 -8.06 -4.32
N GLU A 136 31.26 -7.41 -4.36
CA GLU A 136 32.51 -8.02 -4.81
C GLU A 136 32.92 -9.19 -3.90
N LEU A 137 32.94 -8.96 -2.60
CA LEU A 137 33.30 -9.98 -1.61
C LEU A 137 32.27 -11.11 -1.53
N GLY A 138 30.97 -10.77 -1.65
CA GLY A 138 29.91 -11.77 -1.69
C GLY A 138 30.10 -12.76 -2.85
N ARG A 139 30.42 -12.24 -4.04
CA ARG A 139 30.75 -13.09 -5.20
C ARG A 139 32.02 -13.88 -5.02
N LEU A 140 33.08 -13.26 -4.52
CA LEU A 140 34.37 -13.90 -4.31
C LEU A 140 34.26 -15.10 -3.33
N HIS A 141 33.52 -14.90 -2.24
CA HIS A 141 33.39 -15.92 -1.17
C HIS A 141 32.11 -16.75 -1.27
N GLN A 142 31.31 -16.57 -2.33
CA GLN A 142 30.02 -17.25 -2.53
C GLN A 142 29.02 -16.99 -1.38
N ASP A 143 29.08 -15.82 -0.78
CA ASP A 143 28.13 -15.31 0.22
C ASP A 143 27.03 -14.53 -0.47
N ILE A 144 25.99 -15.26 -0.93
CA ILE A 144 24.89 -14.67 -1.69
C ILE A 144 24.10 -13.66 -0.85
N ALA A 145 24.00 -13.85 0.46
CA ALA A 145 23.33 -12.92 1.36
C ALA A 145 24.05 -11.56 1.37
N ALA A 146 25.38 -11.55 1.50
CA ALA A 146 26.17 -10.32 1.46
C ALA A 146 26.07 -9.62 0.08
N GLU A 147 26.06 -10.38 -1.02
CA GLU A 147 25.89 -9.84 -2.37
C GLU A 147 24.52 -9.15 -2.51
N VAL A 148 23.44 -9.82 -2.12
CA VAL A 148 22.07 -9.31 -2.25
C VAL A 148 21.84 -8.07 -1.38
N ILE A 149 22.28 -8.10 -0.12
CA ILE A 149 22.22 -6.94 0.79
C ILE A 149 22.97 -5.75 0.19
N GLY A 150 24.17 -5.98 -0.36
CA GLY A 150 24.95 -4.96 -1.03
C GLY A 150 24.23 -4.37 -2.25
N ARG A 151 23.65 -5.21 -3.13
CA ARG A 151 22.89 -4.79 -4.29
C ARG A 151 21.68 -3.94 -3.92
N THR A 152 20.89 -4.41 -2.94
CA THR A 152 19.68 -3.71 -2.47
C THR A 152 20.02 -2.32 -1.93
N ALA A 153 20.99 -2.23 -1.03
CA ALA A 153 21.40 -0.94 -0.48
C ALA A 153 21.99 -0.02 -1.55
N GLY A 154 22.79 -0.56 -2.47
CA GLY A 154 23.34 0.20 -3.58
C GLY A 154 22.28 0.77 -4.51
N ALA A 155 21.23 0.00 -4.82
CA ALA A 155 20.07 0.44 -5.59
C ALA A 155 19.32 1.58 -4.89
N ARG A 156 19.04 1.43 -3.59
CA ARG A 156 18.40 2.49 -2.78
C ARG A 156 19.23 3.77 -2.72
N VAL A 157 20.53 3.65 -2.56
CA VAL A 157 21.44 4.82 -2.58
C VAL A 157 21.44 5.49 -3.96
N SER A 158 21.39 4.73 -5.06
CA SER A 158 21.27 5.30 -6.42
C SER A 158 20.00 6.13 -6.57
N ILE A 159 18.85 5.64 -6.07
CA ILE A 159 17.59 6.38 -6.02
C ILE A 159 17.79 7.71 -5.29
N LEU A 160 18.38 7.69 -4.09
CA LEU A 160 18.63 8.90 -3.30
C LEU A 160 19.59 9.90 -3.97
N GLN A 161 20.44 9.43 -4.87
CA GLN A 161 21.36 10.25 -5.66
C GLN A 161 20.74 10.80 -6.96
N GLY A 162 19.45 10.46 -7.22
CA GLY A 162 18.68 10.94 -8.36
C GLY A 162 18.66 9.98 -9.57
N ASP A 163 19.34 8.83 -9.50
CA ASP A 163 19.24 7.77 -10.52
C ASP A 163 18.04 6.86 -10.20
N LEU A 164 16.82 7.42 -10.35
CA LEU A 164 15.60 6.73 -10.04
C LEU A 164 15.41 5.49 -10.92
N ALA A 165 15.47 5.66 -12.24
CA ALA A 165 15.24 4.56 -13.18
C ALA A 165 16.24 3.42 -13.01
N GLY A 166 17.55 3.72 -12.95
CA GLY A 166 18.57 2.71 -12.75
C GLY A 166 18.55 2.09 -11.36
N GLY A 167 18.06 2.81 -10.35
CA GLY A 167 17.86 2.28 -9.02
C GLY A 167 16.70 1.28 -8.96
N LEU A 168 15.56 1.60 -9.57
CA LEU A 168 14.39 0.73 -9.66
C LEU A 168 14.71 -0.54 -10.47
N GLU A 169 15.35 -0.42 -11.64
CA GLU A 169 15.77 -1.59 -12.44
C GLU A 169 16.64 -2.57 -11.62
N ARG A 170 17.55 -2.03 -10.81
CA ARG A 170 18.38 -2.88 -9.90
C ARG A 170 17.57 -3.51 -8.77
N LEU A 171 16.54 -2.84 -8.26
CA LEU A 171 15.63 -3.45 -7.27
C LEU A 171 14.83 -4.59 -7.89
N ASP A 172 14.36 -4.45 -9.14
CA ASP A 172 13.68 -5.53 -9.86
C ASP A 172 14.58 -6.75 -10.08
N GLU A 173 15.86 -6.52 -10.46
CA GLU A 173 16.85 -7.61 -10.54
C GLU A 173 17.05 -8.33 -9.20
N VAL A 174 17.12 -7.56 -8.10
CA VAL A 174 17.21 -8.12 -6.74
C VAL A 174 15.96 -8.91 -6.41
N GLY A 175 14.78 -8.38 -6.69
CA GLY A 175 13.51 -9.07 -6.46
C GLY A 175 13.43 -10.41 -7.19
N ALA A 176 13.83 -10.46 -8.45
CA ALA A 176 13.92 -11.72 -9.21
C ALA A 176 14.87 -12.74 -8.55
N LEU A 177 16.01 -12.28 -8.04
CA LEU A 177 16.97 -13.14 -7.33
C LEU A 177 16.41 -13.63 -5.98
N LEU A 178 15.71 -12.79 -5.23
CA LEU A 178 15.08 -13.18 -3.97
C LEU A 178 14.01 -14.27 -4.19
N MET A 179 13.28 -14.20 -5.31
CA MET A 179 12.24 -15.17 -5.65
C MET A 179 12.79 -16.45 -6.28
N SER A 180 14.08 -16.53 -6.64
CA SER A 180 14.70 -17.75 -7.22
C SER A 180 14.85 -18.90 -6.22
N GLY A 181 14.77 -18.61 -4.91
CA GLY A 181 15.02 -19.59 -3.84
C GLY A 181 16.51 -19.87 -3.57
N GLU A 182 17.43 -19.11 -4.17
CA GLU A 182 18.87 -19.25 -3.94
C GLU A 182 19.34 -18.52 -2.66
N VAL A 183 18.57 -17.53 -2.20
CA VAL A 183 18.87 -16.71 -1.02
C VAL A 183 18.20 -17.33 0.21
N ASP A 184 18.89 -17.30 1.36
CA ASP A 184 18.32 -17.83 2.61
C ASP A 184 17.05 -17.06 3.02
N PRO A 185 16.09 -17.73 3.72
CA PRO A 185 14.79 -17.11 4.01
C PRO A 185 14.88 -15.82 4.83
N LEU A 186 15.83 -15.68 5.75
CA LEU A 186 15.95 -14.48 6.56
C LEU A 186 16.36 -13.27 5.73
N THR A 187 17.39 -13.43 4.89
CA THR A 187 17.84 -12.38 3.96
C THR A 187 16.74 -12.05 2.96
N THR A 188 16.04 -13.08 2.43
CA THR A 188 14.92 -12.86 1.49
C THR A 188 13.85 -11.97 2.11
N GLY A 189 13.35 -12.30 3.31
CA GLY A 189 12.31 -11.50 3.97
C GLY A 189 12.75 -10.06 4.25
N MET A 190 13.98 -9.88 4.77
CA MET A 190 14.51 -8.53 5.01
C MET A 190 14.62 -7.70 3.73
N MET A 191 15.08 -8.30 2.64
CA MET A 191 15.29 -7.55 1.39
C MET A 191 13.99 -7.31 0.62
N LEU A 192 13.01 -8.21 0.66
CA LEU A 192 11.67 -7.95 0.16
C LEU A 192 11.03 -6.75 0.87
N CYS A 193 11.15 -6.67 2.21
CA CYS A 193 10.70 -5.50 2.97
C CYS A 193 11.40 -4.20 2.52
N GLU A 194 12.67 -4.25 2.11
CA GLU A 194 13.38 -3.09 1.57
C GLU A 194 12.87 -2.66 0.18
N LEU A 195 12.44 -3.61 -0.67
CA LEU A 195 11.82 -3.32 -1.97
C LEU A 195 10.47 -2.62 -1.77
N VAL A 196 9.60 -3.19 -0.93
CA VAL A 196 8.32 -2.62 -0.54
C VAL A 196 8.50 -1.20 0.03
N CYS A 197 9.41 -1.02 0.99
CA CYS A 197 9.73 0.28 1.57
C CYS A 197 10.20 1.31 0.51
N ALA A 198 10.97 0.88 -0.49
CA ALA A 198 11.42 1.77 -1.56
C ALA A 198 10.26 2.22 -2.44
N ALA A 199 9.37 1.30 -2.83
CA ALA A 199 8.21 1.59 -3.65
C ALA A 199 7.22 2.53 -2.94
N GLN A 200 6.87 2.24 -1.68
CA GLN A 200 6.01 3.11 -0.86
C GLN A 200 6.60 4.51 -0.70
N GLY A 201 7.90 4.61 -0.40
CA GLY A 201 8.58 5.88 -0.25
C GLY A 201 8.58 6.76 -1.51
N LEU A 202 8.39 6.15 -2.68
CA LEU A 202 8.29 6.80 -3.98
C LEU A 202 6.83 6.98 -4.46
N ALA A 203 5.85 6.58 -3.66
CA ALA A 203 4.43 6.54 -4.03
C ALA A 203 4.14 5.69 -5.30
N LEU A 204 4.90 4.59 -5.48
CA LEU A 204 4.74 3.62 -6.56
C LEU A 204 3.93 2.41 -6.05
N TYR A 205 2.65 2.63 -5.74
CA TYR A 205 1.79 1.63 -5.10
C TYR A 205 1.42 0.44 -5.98
N ASP A 206 1.51 0.56 -7.29
CA ASP A 206 1.43 -0.55 -8.24
C ASP A 206 2.59 -1.54 -8.06
N MET A 207 3.83 -1.04 -8.05
CA MET A 207 5.02 -1.83 -7.76
C MET A 207 5.01 -2.38 -6.32
N ASP A 208 4.57 -1.59 -5.35
CA ASP A 208 4.44 -2.00 -3.96
C ASP A 208 3.47 -3.17 -3.82
N SER A 209 2.31 -3.13 -4.48
CA SER A 209 1.34 -4.23 -4.50
C SER A 209 1.97 -5.52 -5.04
N GLU A 210 2.70 -5.45 -6.16
CA GLU A 210 3.36 -6.62 -6.75
C GLU A 210 4.39 -7.27 -5.80
N TRP A 211 5.21 -6.45 -5.13
CA TRP A 211 6.21 -6.94 -4.16
C TRP A 211 5.57 -7.42 -2.86
N THR A 212 4.49 -6.79 -2.39
CA THR A 212 3.74 -7.26 -1.22
C THR A 212 3.09 -8.61 -1.49
N ASP A 213 2.46 -8.80 -2.64
CA ASP A 213 1.91 -10.09 -3.07
C ASP A 213 3.00 -11.16 -3.22
N ALA A 214 4.17 -10.79 -3.74
CA ALA A 214 5.30 -11.69 -3.83
C ALA A 214 5.80 -12.13 -2.45
N MET A 215 5.89 -11.19 -1.51
CA MET A 215 6.28 -11.45 -0.12
C MET A 215 5.26 -12.33 0.60
N GLU A 216 3.96 -12.13 0.38
CA GLU A 216 2.91 -13.00 0.95
C GLU A 216 2.99 -14.43 0.41
N ARG A 217 3.09 -14.58 -0.90
CA ARG A 217 3.26 -15.92 -1.52
C ARG A 217 4.52 -16.62 -0.99
N TRP A 218 5.64 -15.91 -0.96
CA TRP A 218 6.87 -16.42 -0.43
C TRP A 218 6.74 -16.81 1.06
N GLY A 219 6.09 -15.99 1.89
CA GLY A 219 5.88 -16.26 3.31
C GLY A 219 5.03 -17.52 3.56
N HIS A 220 4.08 -17.82 2.69
CA HIS A 220 3.30 -19.05 2.73
C HIS A 220 4.13 -20.29 2.35
N ASP A 221 4.97 -20.17 1.32
CA ASP A 221 5.73 -21.29 0.76
C ASP A 221 7.02 -21.58 1.54
N ALA A 222 7.65 -20.55 2.09
CA ALA A 222 8.99 -20.66 2.69
C ALA A 222 8.99 -21.08 4.17
N ALA A 223 7.85 -21.43 4.74
CA ALA A 223 7.74 -21.82 6.15
C ALA A 223 8.32 -20.75 7.14
N PHE A 224 8.29 -19.49 6.75
CA PHE A 224 8.84 -18.38 7.54
C PHE A 224 7.91 -17.89 8.67
N GLY A 225 6.84 -18.62 8.99
CA GLY A 225 5.97 -18.35 10.13
C GLY A 225 5.08 -17.12 10.02
N GLY A 226 5.02 -16.51 8.85
CA GLY A 226 4.20 -15.30 8.59
C GLY A 226 5.02 -14.01 8.62
N LEU A 227 4.34 -12.93 8.24
CA LEU A 227 4.89 -11.58 8.33
C LEU A 227 4.92 -11.13 9.79
N HIS A 228 5.96 -10.43 10.20
CA HIS A 228 6.07 -9.88 11.55
C HIS A 228 6.85 -8.56 11.55
N GLY A 229 6.74 -7.82 12.65
CA GLY A 229 7.46 -6.58 12.84
C GLY A 229 7.12 -5.52 11.81
N ARG A 230 8.13 -4.97 11.14
CA ARG A 230 7.99 -3.90 10.12
C ARG A 230 7.18 -4.32 8.91
N CYS A 231 7.31 -5.57 8.47
CA CYS A 231 6.58 -6.08 7.32
C CYS A 231 5.06 -6.05 7.52
N ARG A 232 4.58 -6.21 8.78
CA ARG A 232 3.16 -6.04 9.11
C ARG A 232 2.66 -4.61 8.89
N VAL A 233 3.50 -3.60 9.18
CA VAL A 233 3.10 -2.20 8.96
C VAL A 233 2.93 -1.92 7.47
N HIS A 234 3.87 -2.38 6.64
CA HIS A 234 3.76 -2.27 5.18
C HIS A 234 2.51 -2.98 4.66
N ARG A 235 2.26 -4.20 5.15
CA ARG A 235 1.06 -4.95 4.77
C ARG A 235 -0.22 -4.24 5.23
N ALA A 236 -0.25 -3.67 6.43
CA ALA A 236 -1.39 -2.90 6.91
C ALA A 236 -1.67 -1.69 5.99
N GLU A 237 -0.62 -1.01 5.49
CA GLU A 237 -0.75 0.06 4.51
C GLU A 237 -1.36 -0.44 3.20
N MET A 238 -0.90 -1.57 2.65
CA MET A 238 -1.47 -2.15 1.44
C MET A 238 -2.92 -2.60 1.63
N LEU A 239 -3.24 -3.21 2.77
CA LEU A 239 -4.62 -3.55 3.13
C LEU A 239 -5.49 -2.29 3.30
N ARG A 240 -4.94 -1.19 3.79
CA ARG A 240 -5.64 0.10 3.84
C ARG A 240 -5.89 0.66 2.43
N VAL A 241 -5.04 0.41 1.47
CA VAL A 241 -5.23 0.84 0.08
C VAL A 241 -6.27 -0.02 -0.63
N SER A 242 -6.15 -1.35 -0.58
CA SER A 242 -6.88 -2.28 -1.45
C SER A 242 -7.89 -3.18 -0.74
N GLY A 243 -7.70 -3.42 0.56
CA GLY A 243 -8.48 -4.39 1.33
C GLY A 243 -9.55 -3.78 2.21
N PRO A 244 -10.30 -4.61 2.95
CA PRO A 244 -11.24 -4.13 3.93
C PRO A 244 -10.53 -3.53 5.14
N CYS A 245 -11.11 -2.43 5.69
CA CYS A 245 -10.55 -1.70 6.85
C CYS A 245 -10.30 -2.58 8.07
N ASP A 246 -11.16 -3.54 8.35
CA ASP A 246 -11.02 -4.41 9.53
C ASP A 246 -9.74 -5.25 9.45
N ALA A 247 -9.43 -5.83 8.28
CA ALA A 247 -8.19 -6.60 8.09
C ALA A 247 -6.94 -5.70 8.21
N ALA A 248 -7.02 -4.46 7.70
CA ALA A 248 -5.94 -3.49 7.86
C ALA A 248 -5.72 -3.12 9.33
N GLU A 249 -6.81 -2.89 10.10
CA GLU A 249 -6.72 -2.55 11.52
C GLU A 249 -6.15 -3.70 12.35
N ASP A 250 -6.59 -4.94 12.12
CA ASP A 250 -6.07 -6.12 12.81
C ASP A 250 -4.57 -6.30 12.58
N GLU A 251 -4.10 -6.08 11.35
CA GLU A 251 -2.69 -6.16 11.01
C GLU A 251 -1.88 -5.02 11.65
N ALA A 252 -2.40 -3.79 11.65
CA ALA A 252 -1.75 -2.65 12.28
C ALA A 252 -1.66 -2.79 13.81
N LEU A 253 -2.70 -3.32 14.46
CA LEU A 253 -2.70 -3.62 15.90
C LEU A 253 -1.67 -4.70 16.24
N SER A 254 -1.62 -5.77 15.45
CA SER A 254 -0.61 -6.81 15.60
C SER A 254 0.81 -6.25 15.44
N ALA A 255 1.03 -5.38 14.45
CA ALA A 255 2.31 -4.68 14.28
C ALA A 255 2.67 -3.80 15.49
N CYS A 256 1.69 -3.05 16.02
CA CYS A 256 1.91 -2.22 17.21
C CYS A 256 2.31 -3.06 18.43
N ASP A 257 1.66 -4.19 18.66
CA ASP A 257 1.96 -5.07 19.80
C ASP A 257 3.34 -5.72 19.69
N GLU A 258 3.70 -6.18 18.50
CA GLU A 258 5.01 -6.79 18.24
C GLU A 258 6.16 -5.78 18.33
N LEU A 259 5.97 -4.56 17.82
CA LEU A 259 7.04 -3.55 17.74
C LEU A 259 7.20 -2.73 19.01
N ARG A 260 6.17 -2.58 19.84
CA ARG A 260 6.19 -1.76 21.06
C ARG A 260 7.36 -2.03 22.00
N PRO A 261 7.76 -3.28 22.29
CA PRO A 261 8.89 -3.56 23.19
C PRO A 261 10.25 -3.09 22.63
N TRP A 262 10.37 -3.02 21.31
CA TRP A 262 11.66 -2.96 20.60
C TRP A 262 11.91 -1.66 19.86
N MET A 263 10.91 -1.18 19.08
CA MET A 263 11.03 -0.04 18.20
C MET A 263 10.94 1.27 18.98
N ARG A 264 12.07 1.76 19.45
CA ARG A 264 12.09 2.96 20.32
C ARG A 264 12.04 4.28 19.56
N ARG A 265 12.62 4.33 18.35
CA ARG A 265 12.74 5.58 17.59
C ARG A 265 11.64 5.81 16.57
N GLU A 266 11.15 4.73 15.99
CA GLU A 266 10.22 4.79 14.86
C GLU A 266 8.84 4.20 15.22
N PHE A 267 8.59 3.93 16.49
CA PHE A 267 7.32 3.34 16.95
C PHE A 267 6.11 4.23 16.65
N GLY A 268 6.32 5.52 16.40
CA GLY A 268 5.27 6.39 15.88
C GLY A 268 4.76 6.01 14.48
N TRP A 269 5.56 5.27 13.67
CA TRP A 269 5.14 4.84 12.34
C TRP A 269 3.95 3.87 12.35
N PRO A 270 3.97 2.70 13.03
CA PRO A 270 2.81 1.83 13.11
C PRO A 270 1.59 2.50 13.76
N LEU A 271 1.79 3.42 14.70
CA LEU A 271 0.70 4.19 15.30
C LEU A 271 0.07 5.18 14.30
N ALA A 272 0.87 5.83 13.46
CA ALA A 272 0.37 6.72 12.42
C ALA A 272 -0.44 5.94 11.38
N GLU A 273 0.02 4.73 11.00
CA GLU A 273 -0.73 3.87 10.08
C GLU A 273 -2.05 3.39 10.68
N LEU A 274 -2.06 2.99 11.95
CA LEU A 274 -3.29 2.69 12.68
C LEU A 274 -4.26 3.89 12.68
N GLY A 275 -3.74 5.10 12.86
CA GLY A 275 -4.52 6.34 12.78
C GLY A 275 -5.14 6.56 11.40
N ASN A 276 -4.39 6.32 10.32
CA ASN A 276 -4.87 6.42 8.94
C ASN A 276 -6.02 5.42 8.65
N ILE A 277 -5.88 4.19 9.13
CA ILE A 277 -6.89 3.14 8.98
C ILE A 277 -8.18 3.52 9.72
N ARG A 278 -8.07 3.95 10.98
CA ARG A 278 -9.21 4.36 11.81
C ARG A 278 -9.93 5.58 11.26
N LEU A 279 -9.18 6.53 10.69
CA LEU A 279 -9.76 7.69 10.02
C LEU A 279 -10.66 7.25 8.84
N ARG A 280 -10.19 6.33 7.99
CA ARG A 280 -10.99 5.79 6.87
C ARG A 280 -12.21 5.00 7.36
N LYS A 281 -12.08 4.26 8.43
CA LYS A 281 -13.16 3.52 9.08
C LYS A 281 -14.24 4.46 9.64
N GLY A 282 -13.86 5.70 10.01
CA GLY A 282 -14.73 6.69 10.62
C GLY A 282 -14.64 6.69 12.16
N ASP A 283 -13.72 5.93 12.75
CA ASP A 283 -13.38 6.03 14.18
C ASP A 283 -12.47 7.23 14.43
N LEU A 284 -13.08 8.43 14.45
CA LEU A 284 -12.35 9.68 14.62
C LEU A 284 -11.66 9.80 15.98
N ALA A 285 -12.24 9.20 17.02
CA ALA A 285 -11.65 9.23 18.37
C ALA A 285 -10.41 8.35 18.45
N GLY A 286 -10.51 7.11 17.95
CA GLY A 286 -9.37 6.20 17.89
C GLY A 286 -8.28 6.67 16.93
N ALA A 287 -8.64 7.34 15.82
CA ALA A 287 -7.67 7.95 14.91
C ALA A 287 -6.90 9.09 15.59
N GLU A 288 -7.60 10.00 16.31
CA GLU A 288 -6.98 11.09 17.04
C GLU A 288 -6.03 10.58 18.14
N GLU A 289 -6.43 9.54 18.89
CA GLU A 289 -5.58 8.89 19.88
C GLU A 289 -4.31 8.32 19.26
N ALA A 290 -4.45 7.59 18.16
CA ALA A 290 -3.32 6.96 17.45
C ALA A 290 -2.34 8.02 16.88
N PHE A 291 -2.83 9.09 16.25
CA PHE A 291 -1.97 10.18 15.76
C PHE A 291 -1.29 10.96 16.87
N THR A 292 -1.99 11.17 17.99
CA THR A 292 -1.39 11.82 19.17
C THR A 292 -0.27 10.97 19.75
N ALA A 293 -0.49 9.67 19.90
CA ALA A 293 0.54 8.73 20.34
C ALA A 293 1.71 8.65 19.34
N ALA A 294 1.44 8.69 18.03
CA ALA A 294 2.49 8.75 17.01
C ALA A 294 3.37 9.98 17.19
N HIS A 295 2.78 11.13 17.45
CA HIS A 295 3.50 12.39 17.71
C HIS A 295 4.37 12.30 18.98
N GLU A 296 3.89 11.73 20.06
CA GLU A 296 4.66 11.47 21.29
C GLU A 296 5.88 10.59 21.04
N HIS A 297 5.79 9.69 20.05
CA HIS A 297 6.89 8.85 19.56
C HIS A 297 7.71 9.49 18.43
N VAL A 298 7.67 10.82 18.32
CA VAL A 298 8.46 11.59 17.34
C VAL A 298 8.17 11.17 15.89
N TRP A 299 6.90 10.96 15.57
CA TRP A 299 6.43 10.71 14.20
C TRP A 299 5.43 11.79 13.78
N CYS A 300 5.37 12.10 12.48
CA CYS A 300 4.47 13.13 11.96
C CYS A 300 3.02 12.64 12.01
N PRO A 301 2.10 13.33 12.69
CA PRO A 301 0.69 12.97 12.70
C PRO A 301 -0.08 13.53 11.48
N HIS A 302 0.57 14.28 10.58
CA HIS A 302 -0.05 14.94 9.43
C HIS A 302 0.23 14.20 8.12
N PRO A 303 -0.74 14.22 7.20
CA PRO A 303 -2.00 14.98 7.19
C PRO A 303 -3.11 14.41 8.10
N GLY A 304 -2.97 13.19 8.61
CA GLY A 304 -4.05 12.46 9.28
C GLY A 304 -4.78 13.25 10.37
N LEU A 305 -4.05 13.90 11.30
CA LEU A 305 -4.69 14.67 12.37
C LEU A 305 -5.45 15.91 11.83
N ALA A 306 -4.96 16.56 10.76
CA ALA A 306 -5.69 17.65 10.11
C ALA A 306 -6.98 17.14 9.47
N LEU A 307 -6.95 15.96 8.82
CA LEU A 307 -8.13 15.33 8.25
C LEU A 307 -9.13 14.86 9.32
N VAL A 308 -8.68 14.40 10.50
CA VAL A 308 -9.59 14.17 11.65
C VAL A 308 -10.33 15.44 12.02
N ARG A 309 -9.67 16.61 12.06
CA ARG A 309 -10.32 17.90 12.33
C ARG A 309 -11.31 18.29 11.24
N LEU A 310 -10.99 18.00 9.98
CA LEU A 310 -11.90 18.19 8.85
C LEU A 310 -13.18 17.37 9.03
N GLU A 311 -13.06 16.08 9.30
CA GLU A 311 -14.22 15.18 9.51
C GLU A 311 -15.05 15.56 10.75
N GLN A 312 -14.43 16.16 11.77
CA GLN A 312 -15.11 16.71 12.93
C GLN A 312 -15.81 18.06 12.64
N GLY A 313 -15.71 18.61 11.43
CA GLY A 313 -16.24 19.94 11.06
C GLY A 313 -15.44 21.10 11.63
N ARG A 314 -14.23 20.86 12.18
CA ARG A 314 -13.34 21.88 12.78
C ARG A 314 -12.41 22.46 11.72
N LEU A 315 -13.02 23.06 10.67
CA LEU A 315 -12.32 23.44 9.43
C LEU A 315 -11.13 24.38 9.62
N GLN A 316 -11.24 25.38 10.53
CA GLN A 316 -10.17 26.36 10.78
C GLN A 316 -8.98 25.72 11.49
N GLU A 317 -9.23 24.75 12.36
CA GLU A 317 -8.16 23.99 13.02
C GLU A 317 -7.48 23.05 12.03
N ALA A 318 -8.26 22.36 11.16
CA ALA A 318 -7.71 21.54 10.10
C ALA A 318 -6.77 22.36 9.20
N ARG A 319 -7.21 23.57 8.80
CA ARG A 319 -6.39 24.50 8.02
C ARG A 319 -5.09 24.87 8.75
N ALA A 320 -5.19 25.30 10.00
CA ALA A 320 -4.00 25.72 10.76
C ALA A 320 -2.96 24.60 10.91
N LEU A 321 -3.42 23.36 11.14
CA LEU A 321 -2.55 22.19 11.28
C LEU A 321 -1.85 21.83 9.95
N ILE A 322 -2.58 21.88 8.83
CA ILE A 322 -1.99 21.51 7.53
C ILE A 322 -1.04 22.59 7.02
N ASP A 323 -1.37 23.87 7.20
CA ASP A 323 -0.52 25.00 6.82
C ASP A 323 0.80 24.97 7.62
N ASP A 324 0.75 24.69 8.92
CA ASP A 324 1.96 24.54 9.75
C ASP A 324 2.81 23.33 9.31
N ALA A 325 2.18 22.20 9.01
CA ALA A 325 2.88 21.00 8.55
C ALA A 325 3.60 21.19 7.19
N ILE A 326 3.04 22.00 6.29
CA ILE A 326 3.65 22.36 5.01
C ILE A 326 4.85 23.30 5.21
N VAL A 327 4.70 24.31 6.07
CA VAL A 327 5.77 25.29 6.35
C VAL A 327 6.91 24.64 7.14
N HIS A 328 6.58 23.73 8.03
CA HIS A 328 7.53 23.04 8.91
C HIS A 328 7.48 21.51 8.69
N PRO A 329 7.86 21.01 7.50
CA PRO A 329 7.78 19.59 7.22
C PRO A 329 8.64 18.80 8.19
N PHE A 330 8.07 17.76 8.73
CA PHE A 330 8.71 16.95 9.75
C PHE A 330 9.96 16.26 9.17
N ARG A 331 11.11 16.47 9.80
CA ARG A 331 12.41 15.93 9.37
C ARG A 331 12.99 15.03 10.47
N SER A 332 12.79 13.74 10.35
CA SER A 332 13.50 12.75 11.16
C SER A 332 14.03 11.66 10.23
N PRO A 333 15.30 11.29 10.32
CA PRO A 333 15.84 10.23 9.49
C PRO A 333 15.11 8.91 9.76
N SER A 334 14.52 8.34 8.74
CA SER A 334 13.93 7.00 8.74
C SER A 334 13.91 6.46 7.31
N LYS A 335 14.11 5.17 7.15
CA LYS A 335 13.98 4.50 5.87
C LYS A 335 12.51 4.33 5.45
N GLU A 336 11.59 4.44 6.42
CA GLU A 336 10.14 4.31 6.24
C GLU A 336 9.47 5.64 5.84
N ARG A 337 10.24 6.64 5.49
CA ARG A 337 9.74 7.93 5.02
C ARG A 337 10.09 8.15 3.56
N PRO A 338 9.26 8.91 2.84
CA PRO A 338 9.63 9.33 1.50
C PRO A 338 11.05 9.91 1.50
N PRO A 339 11.93 9.47 0.59
CA PRO A 339 13.32 9.90 0.57
C PRO A 339 13.51 11.35 0.10
N PHE A 340 12.50 11.91 -0.55
CA PHE A 340 12.49 13.26 -1.09
C PHE A 340 11.45 14.13 -0.39
N VAL A 341 11.80 15.40 -0.15
CA VAL A 341 10.92 16.32 0.57
C VAL A 341 9.61 16.58 -0.19
N GLU A 342 9.68 16.61 -1.51
CA GLU A 342 8.54 16.80 -2.40
C GLU A 342 7.50 15.69 -2.18
N LEU A 343 7.93 14.43 -2.11
CA LEU A 343 7.05 13.29 -1.84
C LEU A 343 6.48 13.30 -0.41
N THR A 344 7.20 13.91 0.55
CA THR A 344 6.67 14.15 1.90
C THR A 344 5.58 15.24 1.89
N LEU A 345 5.70 16.24 1.02
CA LEU A 345 4.76 17.34 0.90
C LEU A 345 3.50 16.97 0.09
N ALA A 346 3.59 16.03 -0.85
CA ALA A 346 2.46 15.66 -1.71
C ALA A 346 1.17 15.34 -0.94
N PRO A 347 1.14 14.43 0.07
CA PRO A 347 -0.07 14.15 0.82
C PRO A 347 -0.54 15.35 1.68
N LEU A 348 0.35 16.29 2.02
CA LEU A 348 -0.02 17.51 2.73
C LEU A 348 -0.76 18.48 1.79
N PHE A 349 -0.29 18.65 0.55
CA PHE A 349 -0.99 19.49 -0.44
C PHE A 349 -2.33 18.87 -0.87
N GLU A 350 -2.41 17.54 -0.98
CA GLU A 350 -3.69 16.86 -1.24
C GLU A 350 -4.72 17.16 -0.14
N ALA A 351 -4.32 17.00 1.12
CA ALA A 351 -5.17 17.32 2.27
C ALA A 351 -5.50 18.82 2.35
N GLN A 352 -4.54 19.71 2.01
CA GLN A 352 -4.79 21.15 1.98
C GLN A 352 -5.84 21.51 0.92
N ALA A 353 -5.79 20.90 -0.27
CA ALA A 353 -6.79 21.11 -1.31
C ALA A 353 -8.19 20.65 -0.85
N GLU A 354 -8.28 19.50 -0.16
CA GLU A 354 -9.53 19.00 0.41
C GLU A 354 -10.09 19.93 1.50
N ILE A 355 -9.25 20.37 2.43
CA ILE A 355 -9.63 21.31 3.50
C ILE A 355 -10.06 22.66 2.91
N ALA A 356 -9.34 23.16 1.90
CA ALA A 356 -9.65 24.41 1.22
C ALA A 356 -11.00 24.31 0.49
N ALA A 357 -11.28 23.20 -0.17
CA ALA A 357 -12.57 22.92 -0.80
C ALA A 357 -13.73 22.95 0.22
N ALA A 358 -13.53 22.31 1.39
CA ALA A 358 -14.52 22.33 2.46
C ALA A 358 -14.74 23.72 3.07
N LEU A 359 -13.73 24.59 3.03
CA LEU A 359 -13.81 26.00 3.43
C LEU A 359 -14.44 26.91 2.35
N GLY A 360 -14.56 26.44 1.11
CA GLY A 360 -14.92 27.26 -0.04
C GLY A 360 -13.84 28.26 -0.46
N ASP A 361 -12.58 28.01 -0.10
CA ASP A 361 -11.43 28.88 -0.40
C ASP A 361 -10.77 28.42 -1.72
N ALA A 362 -11.29 28.96 -2.84
CA ALA A 362 -10.83 28.58 -4.18
C ALA A 362 -9.37 28.98 -4.46
N GLU A 363 -8.88 30.07 -3.85
CA GLU A 363 -7.50 30.52 -4.03
C GLU A 363 -6.52 29.53 -3.37
N LEU A 364 -6.81 29.14 -2.12
CA LEU A 364 -6.00 28.16 -1.41
C LEU A 364 -6.06 26.78 -2.09
N ALA A 365 -7.23 26.32 -2.51
CA ALA A 365 -7.38 25.05 -3.21
C ALA A 365 -6.57 25.04 -4.51
N GLY A 366 -6.66 26.11 -5.32
CA GLY A 366 -5.85 26.25 -6.53
C GLY A 366 -4.35 26.21 -6.27
N SER A 367 -3.88 26.96 -5.27
CA SER A 367 -2.46 26.98 -4.89
C SER A 367 -1.95 25.60 -4.43
N ALA A 368 -2.75 24.87 -3.63
CA ALA A 368 -2.41 23.52 -3.18
C ALA A 368 -2.35 22.54 -4.36
N THR A 369 -3.33 22.62 -5.26
CA THR A 369 -3.41 21.79 -6.47
C THR A 369 -2.22 22.05 -7.41
N ASP A 370 -1.84 23.31 -7.64
CA ASP A 370 -0.68 23.68 -8.45
C ASP A 370 0.63 23.15 -7.83
N SER A 371 0.75 23.20 -6.51
CA SER A 371 1.90 22.64 -5.80
C SER A 371 1.98 21.13 -5.96
N LEU A 372 0.84 20.42 -5.82
CA LEU A 372 0.77 18.97 -6.02
C LEU A 372 1.09 18.60 -7.48
N ARG A 373 0.57 19.34 -8.46
CA ARG A 373 0.87 19.13 -9.89
C ARG A 373 2.36 19.27 -10.18
N SER A 374 3.02 20.28 -9.62
CA SER A 374 4.46 20.49 -9.78
C SER A 374 5.28 19.30 -9.26
N ILE A 375 4.79 18.61 -8.23
CA ILE A 375 5.42 17.36 -7.74
C ILE A 375 5.23 16.24 -8.76
N VAL A 376 4.00 16.05 -9.27
CA VAL A 376 3.69 15.01 -10.26
C VAL A 376 4.47 15.19 -11.57
N ASP A 377 4.69 16.42 -12.00
CA ASP A 377 5.52 16.72 -13.19
C ASP A 377 6.97 16.24 -13.02
N THR A 378 7.42 16.06 -11.79
CA THR A 378 8.79 15.59 -11.47
C THR A 378 8.82 14.09 -11.16
N TRP A 379 7.76 13.58 -10.52
CA TRP A 379 7.65 12.20 -10.05
C TRP A 379 6.55 11.47 -10.81
N ASP A 380 6.95 10.57 -11.72
CA ASP A 380 6.01 9.77 -12.52
C ASP A 380 5.38 8.67 -11.65
N SER A 381 4.34 9.07 -10.91
CA SER A 381 3.55 8.18 -10.04
C SER A 381 2.08 8.23 -10.46
N ALA A 382 1.54 7.07 -10.81
CA ALA A 382 0.12 6.94 -11.15
C ALA A 382 -0.79 7.33 -9.98
N TRP A 383 -0.36 7.02 -8.74
CA TRP A 383 -1.04 7.42 -7.50
C TRP A 383 -1.14 8.93 -7.36
N LEU A 384 -0.01 9.62 -7.45
CA LEU A 384 0.02 11.09 -7.36
C LEU A 384 -0.75 11.74 -8.51
N GLY A 385 -0.72 11.15 -9.70
CA GLY A 385 -1.50 11.59 -10.85
C GLY A 385 -3.01 11.53 -10.59
N ALA A 386 -3.50 10.47 -9.93
CA ALA A 386 -4.90 10.35 -9.54
C ALA A 386 -5.27 11.36 -8.44
N SER A 387 -4.36 11.63 -7.49
CA SER A 387 -4.55 12.67 -6.45
C SER A 387 -4.69 14.07 -7.06
N VAL A 388 -3.90 14.40 -8.08
CA VAL A 388 -4.03 15.69 -8.79
C VAL A 388 -5.39 15.81 -9.46
N GLU A 389 -5.86 14.78 -10.16
CA GLU A 389 -7.19 14.81 -10.79
C GLU A 389 -8.30 15.08 -9.76
N LEU A 390 -8.22 14.47 -8.60
CA LEU A 390 -9.20 14.69 -7.53
C LEU A 390 -9.12 16.12 -6.94
N ALA A 391 -7.91 16.65 -6.77
CA ALA A 391 -7.70 18.03 -6.31
C ALA A 391 -8.22 19.06 -7.33
N GLU A 392 -7.99 18.82 -8.64
CA GLU A 392 -8.53 19.63 -9.74
C GLU A 392 -10.06 19.64 -9.75
N ALA A 393 -10.67 18.46 -9.60
CA ALA A 393 -12.11 18.32 -9.55
C ALA A 393 -12.71 19.19 -8.42
N ARG A 394 -12.12 19.08 -7.20
CA ARG A 394 -12.56 19.88 -6.04
C ARG A 394 -12.38 21.39 -6.28
N THR A 395 -11.23 21.79 -6.82
CA THR A 395 -10.92 23.21 -7.12
C THR A 395 -11.85 23.79 -8.17
N SER A 396 -12.12 23.06 -9.25
CA SER A 396 -13.03 23.46 -10.31
C SER A 396 -14.46 23.57 -9.81
N LEU A 397 -14.89 22.62 -8.97
CA LEU A 397 -16.24 22.61 -8.40
C LEU A 397 -16.51 23.86 -7.54
N ILE A 398 -15.60 24.20 -6.61
CA ILE A 398 -15.78 25.38 -5.76
C ILE A 398 -15.60 26.71 -6.53
N SER A 399 -14.91 26.68 -7.68
CA SER A 399 -14.77 27.82 -8.59
C SER A 399 -16.00 27.98 -9.50
N GLY A 400 -16.94 27.03 -9.49
CA GLY A 400 -18.17 27.04 -10.29
C GLY A 400 -18.01 26.52 -11.71
N ASP A 401 -16.84 25.98 -12.08
CA ASP A 401 -16.61 25.31 -13.37
C ASP A 401 -17.02 23.82 -13.27
N THR A 402 -18.32 23.60 -13.38
CA THR A 402 -18.90 22.26 -13.23
C THR A 402 -18.49 21.31 -14.35
N GLY A 403 -18.24 21.81 -15.57
CA GLY A 403 -17.80 20.98 -16.70
C GLY A 403 -16.42 20.38 -16.44
N THR A 404 -15.45 21.22 -16.13
CA THR A 404 -14.09 20.82 -15.78
C THR A 404 -14.05 19.94 -14.52
N ALA A 405 -14.89 20.22 -13.52
CA ALA A 405 -15.01 19.41 -12.31
C ALA A 405 -15.48 17.98 -12.61
N ILE A 406 -16.47 17.81 -13.52
CA ILE A 406 -16.95 16.49 -13.95
C ILE A 406 -15.85 15.73 -14.68
N ASP A 407 -15.12 16.36 -15.60
CA ASP A 407 -14.07 15.71 -16.38
C ASP A 407 -12.94 15.20 -15.48
N HIS A 408 -12.44 16.03 -14.57
CA HIS A 408 -11.38 15.64 -13.62
C HIS A 408 -11.87 14.60 -12.60
N ALA A 409 -13.09 14.74 -12.07
CA ALA A 409 -13.61 13.74 -11.14
C ALA A 409 -13.80 12.37 -11.81
N ALA A 410 -14.28 12.32 -13.06
CA ALA A 410 -14.40 11.09 -13.82
C ALA A 410 -13.03 10.46 -14.14
N SER A 411 -12.03 11.30 -14.46
CA SER A 411 -10.63 10.86 -14.61
C SER A 411 -10.10 10.26 -13.31
N ALA A 412 -10.32 10.92 -12.17
CA ALA A 412 -9.91 10.42 -10.85
C ALA A 412 -10.55 9.07 -10.52
N VAL A 413 -11.87 8.92 -10.76
CA VAL A 413 -12.58 7.63 -10.58
C VAL A 413 -11.93 6.52 -11.39
N THR A 414 -11.59 6.79 -12.66
CA THR A 414 -10.96 5.80 -13.54
C THR A 414 -9.58 5.41 -13.06
N ARG A 415 -8.73 6.40 -12.76
CA ARG A 415 -7.35 6.18 -12.32
C ARG A 415 -7.28 5.42 -10.98
N TRP A 416 -8.11 5.81 -9.99
CA TRP A 416 -8.16 5.10 -8.72
C TRP A 416 -8.68 3.66 -8.84
N ALA A 417 -9.64 3.42 -9.75
CA ALA A 417 -10.13 2.08 -10.03
C ALA A 417 -9.04 1.20 -10.69
N GLU A 418 -8.26 1.75 -11.61
CA GLU A 418 -7.12 1.07 -12.24
C GLU A 418 -6.02 0.72 -11.23
N LEU A 419 -5.81 1.56 -10.22
CA LEU A 419 -4.86 1.34 -9.12
C LEU A 419 -5.37 0.37 -8.05
N GLY A 420 -6.61 -0.13 -8.17
CA GLY A 420 -7.19 -1.02 -7.16
C GLY A 420 -7.42 -0.36 -5.80
N ALA A 421 -7.71 0.95 -5.77
CA ALA A 421 -7.94 1.75 -4.58
C ALA A 421 -9.44 2.05 -4.37
N PRO A 422 -10.24 1.10 -3.81
CA PRO A 422 -11.70 1.23 -3.76
C PRO A 422 -12.19 2.38 -2.90
N TYR A 423 -11.48 2.73 -1.82
CA TYR A 423 -11.84 3.86 -0.97
C TYR A 423 -11.68 5.19 -1.71
N GLU A 424 -10.54 5.42 -2.35
CA GLU A 424 -10.26 6.62 -3.14
C GLU A 424 -11.19 6.73 -4.33
N THR A 425 -11.48 5.60 -4.99
CA THR A 425 -12.48 5.53 -6.07
C THR A 425 -13.84 6.00 -5.59
N ALA A 426 -14.28 5.56 -4.40
CA ALA A 426 -15.56 5.96 -3.83
C ALA A 426 -15.56 7.45 -3.42
N VAL A 427 -14.46 7.97 -2.88
CA VAL A 427 -14.30 9.41 -2.58
C VAL A 427 -14.39 10.23 -3.88
N ALA A 428 -13.71 9.82 -4.94
CA ALA A 428 -13.78 10.49 -6.24
C ALA A 428 -15.20 10.46 -6.85
N ARG A 429 -15.95 9.35 -6.69
CA ARG A 429 -17.37 9.25 -7.08
C ARG A 429 -18.25 10.24 -6.30
N MET A 430 -17.97 10.46 -5.01
CA MET A 430 -18.71 11.49 -4.24
C MET A 430 -18.48 12.89 -4.80
N VAL A 431 -17.21 13.23 -5.15
CA VAL A 431 -16.91 14.53 -5.78
C VAL A 431 -17.54 14.64 -7.17
N LEU A 432 -17.53 13.55 -7.96
CA LEU A 432 -18.23 13.50 -9.24
C LEU A 432 -19.74 13.72 -9.07
N ALA A 433 -20.35 13.10 -8.07
CA ALA A 433 -21.76 13.30 -7.75
C ALA A 433 -22.07 14.77 -7.42
N ASP A 434 -21.24 15.41 -6.61
CA ASP A 434 -21.42 16.83 -6.26
C ASP A 434 -21.25 17.74 -7.48
N ALA A 435 -20.33 17.43 -8.40
CA ALA A 435 -20.18 18.14 -9.67
C ALA A 435 -21.38 17.92 -10.60
N GLN A 436 -21.93 16.70 -10.65
CA GLN A 436 -23.16 16.40 -11.42
C GLN A 436 -24.38 17.14 -10.86
N ASP A 437 -24.56 17.19 -9.53
CA ASP A 437 -25.62 17.98 -8.90
C ASP A 437 -25.49 19.47 -9.23
N ALA A 438 -24.28 20.01 -9.15
CA ALA A 438 -24.02 21.41 -9.51
C ALA A 438 -24.32 21.72 -10.99
N ALA A 439 -24.20 20.71 -11.87
CA ALA A 439 -24.58 20.80 -13.28
C ALA A 439 -26.08 20.55 -13.53
N GLY A 440 -26.87 20.19 -12.50
CA GLY A 440 -28.30 19.87 -12.61
C GLY A 440 -28.59 18.45 -13.12
N ASN A 441 -27.62 17.54 -13.02
CA ASN A 441 -27.72 16.15 -13.47
C ASN A 441 -28.04 15.20 -12.30
N ASP A 442 -29.13 15.44 -11.58
CA ASP A 442 -29.51 14.76 -10.34
C ASP A 442 -29.47 13.22 -10.43
N SER A 443 -29.92 12.66 -11.58
CA SER A 443 -29.91 11.21 -11.78
C SER A 443 -28.51 10.62 -11.87
N ALA A 444 -27.56 11.33 -12.48
CA ALA A 444 -26.17 10.94 -12.57
C ALA A 444 -25.50 11.05 -11.18
N ALA A 445 -25.74 12.15 -10.48
CA ALA A 445 -25.25 12.37 -9.12
C ALA A 445 -25.69 11.24 -8.16
N ARG A 446 -26.98 10.86 -8.25
CA ARG A 446 -27.52 9.77 -7.44
C ARG A 446 -26.82 8.44 -7.74
N LEU A 447 -26.61 8.10 -9.02
CA LEU A 447 -25.94 6.86 -9.43
C LEU A 447 -24.50 6.78 -8.89
N GLU A 448 -23.77 7.91 -8.94
CA GLU A 448 -22.41 7.95 -8.40
C GLU A 448 -22.40 7.80 -6.87
N ARG A 449 -23.35 8.41 -6.15
CA ARG A 449 -23.51 8.21 -4.69
C ARG A 449 -23.87 6.78 -4.33
N GLU A 450 -24.74 6.12 -5.07
CA GLU A 450 -25.09 4.71 -4.86
C GLU A 450 -23.87 3.79 -5.09
N GLY A 451 -23.08 4.07 -6.13
CA GLY A 451 -21.82 3.38 -6.39
C GLY A 451 -20.78 3.59 -5.28
N ALA A 452 -20.63 4.83 -4.80
CA ALA A 452 -19.75 5.16 -3.69
C ALA A 452 -20.21 4.48 -2.38
N LEU A 453 -21.51 4.50 -2.08
CA LEU A 453 -22.09 3.83 -0.91
C LEU A 453 -21.75 2.34 -0.88
N SER A 454 -21.98 1.64 -1.99
CA SER A 454 -21.67 0.20 -2.09
C SER A 454 -20.19 -0.09 -1.85
N ALA A 455 -19.30 0.75 -2.39
CA ALA A 455 -17.86 0.60 -2.19
C ALA A 455 -17.45 0.88 -0.73
N PHE A 456 -17.98 1.94 -0.10
CA PHE A 456 -17.73 2.24 1.30
C PHE A 456 -18.25 1.14 2.25
N GLU A 457 -19.42 0.55 1.97
CA GLU A 457 -19.96 -0.59 2.73
C GLU A 457 -19.04 -1.81 2.62
N SER A 458 -18.59 -2.14 1.42
CA SER A 458 -17.68 -3.27 1.18
C SER A 458 -16.31 -3.05 1.84
N TYR A 459 -15.82 -1.82 1.84
CA TYR A 459 -14.54 -1.44 2.44
C TYR A 459 -14.60 -1.35 3.97
N GLY A 460 -15.78 -1.07 4.55
CA GLY A 460 -15.97 -0.87 5.99
C GLY A 460 -15.75 0.59 6.45
N ALA A 461 -15.98 1.58 5.57
CA ALA A 461 -15.85 3.01 5.85
C ALA A 461 -17.17 3.59 6.45
N GLU A 462 -17.48 3.23 7.69
CA GLU A 462 -18.78 3.51 8.31
C GLU A 462 -19.16 5.00 8.31
N GLY A 463 -18.21 5.90 8.56
CA GLY A 463 -18.44 7.35 8.53
C GLY A 463 -18.89 7.82 7.15
N ARG A 464 -18.26 7.34 6.09
CA ARG A 464 -18.61 7.65 4.69
C ARG A 464 -19.92 7.00 4.26
N VAL A 465 -20.24 5.81 4.76
CA VAL A 465 -21.55 5.14 4.55
C VAL A 465 -22.68 6.02 5.07
N VAL A 466 -22.57 6.55 6.29
CA VAL A 466 -23.58 7.44 6.88
C VAL A 466 -23.74 8.71 6.04
N GLN A 467 -22.64 9.31 5.61
CA GLN A 467 -22.65 10.52 4.77
C GLN A 467 -23.32 10.26 3.41
N ALA A 468 -22.94 9.21 2.69
CA ALA A 468 -23.48 8.88 1.39
C ALA A 468 -24.99 8.59 1.45
N ARG A 469 -25.45 7.80 2.45
CA ARG A 469 -26.88 7.54 2.67
C ARG A 469 -27.68 8.81 2.93
N ALA A 470 -27.18 9.70 3.79
CA ALA A 470 -27.86 10.95 4.08
C ALA A 470 -28.05 11.83 2.84
N LEU A 471 -27.06 11.86 1.93
CA LEU A 471 -27.13 12.59 0.67
C LEU A 471 -28.12 11.95 -0.32
N ILE A 472 -28.17 10.62 -0.40
CA ILE A 472 -29.14 9.89 -1.24
C ILE A 472 -30.57 10.14 -0.72
N GLU A 473 -30.81 9.99 0.58
CA GLU A 473 -32.13 10.19 1.20
C GLU A 473 -32.58 11.67 1.15
N GLY A 474 -31.62 12.61 1.24
CA GLY A 474 -31.88 14.05 1.09
C GLY A 474 -32.33 14.42 -0.32
N SER A 475 -31.85 13.74 -1.34
CA SER A 475 -32.23 13.92 -2.74
C SER A 475 -33.64 13.35 -3.03
N ASP A 476 -34.15 12.43 -2.23
CA ASP A 476 -35.50 11.84 -2.35
C ASP A 476 -36.62 12.71 -1.72
N ARG A 477 -36.28 13.82 -1.03
CA ARG A 477 -37.31 14.73 -0.52
C ARG A 477 -37.87 15.54 -1.66
N PRO A 478 -39.21 15.49 -1.95
CA PRO A 478 -39.81 16.30 -2.97
C PRO A 478 -39.55 17.76 -2.64
N GLY A 479 -38.92 18.48 -3.57
CA GLY A 479 -38.51 19.86 -3.43
C GLY A 479 -39.61 20.76 -2.87
N ALA A 480 -39.19 21.81 -2.16
CA ALA A 480 -40.05 22.88 -1.71
C ALA A 480 -40.89 23.46 -2.87
N PRO A 481 -42.13 23.88 -2.65
CA PRO A 481 -43.05 24.20 -3.73
C PRO A 481 -42.52 25.34 -4.61
N GLU A 482 -42.41 25.07 -5.91
CA GLU A 482 -42.22 26.10 -6.92
C GLU A 482 -43.34 27.15 -6.82
N PRO A 483 -43.05 28.44 -7.08
CA PRO A 483 -44.08 29.48 -7.10
C PRO A 483 -45.07 29.20 -8.23
N SER A 484 -46.34 29.09 -7.84
CA SER A 484 -47.50 28.77 -8.65
C SER A 484 -47.50 29.48 -10.00
N ARG A 485 -47.38 28.76 -11.09
CA ARG A 485 -47.89 29.15 -12.39
C ARG A 485 -49.24 28.45 -12.63
N SER A 486 -50.24 29.30 -12.77
CA SER A 486 -51.64 28.98 -12.93
C SER A 486 -51.96 28.13 -14.15
N GLY A 487 -52.79 27.11 -13.96
CA GLY A 487 -53.90 26.70 -14.82
C GLY A 487 -53.56 25.97 -16.11
N GLY A 488 -53.66 24.63 -16.08
CA GLY A 488 -53.75 23.78 -17.26
C GLY A 488 -54.15 22.36 -16.84
N THR A 489 -55.31 21.93 -17.29
CA THR A 489 -56.02 20.68 -17.09
C THR A 489 -55.08 19.45 -17.13
N ARG A 490 -55.13 18.58 -16.08
CA ARG A 490 -54.52 17.27 -16.04
C ARG A 490 -55.08 16.35 -17.13
N GLY A 491 -54.34 16.22 -18.24
CA GLY A 491 -54.44 15.05 -19.11
C GLY A 491 -53.57 13.92 -18.52
N ARG A 492 -54.14 12.73 -18.45
CA ARG A 492 -53.49 11.47 -18.04
C ARG A 492 -52.18 11.31 -18.85
N ALA A 493 -51.01 11.38 -18.21
CA ALA A 493 -49.72 11.19 -18.86
C ALA A 493 -49.70 9.77 -19.44
N ALA A 494 -49.52 9.68 -20.75
CA ALA A 494 -49.18 8.41 -21.42
C ALA A 494 -47.81 7.96 -20.91
N GLU A 495 -47.72 6.73 -20.44
CA GLU A 495 -46.45 6.10 -20.06
C GLU A 495 -45.52 6.15 -21.29
N THR A 496 -44.43 6.90 -21.18
CA THR A 496 -43.41 6.93 -22.23
C THR A 496 -42.73 5.56 -22.23
N PRO A 497 -42.73 4.82 -23.34
CA PRO A 497 -42.13 3.51 -23.37
C PRO A 497 -40.62 3.59 -23.16
N ASN A 498 -40.05 2.65 -22.40
CA ASN A 498 -38.60 2.52 -22.28
C ASN A 498 -38.00 2.18 -23.66
N VAL A 499 -36.98 2.92 -24.08
CA VAL A 499 -36.35 2.81 -25.40
C VAL A 499 -34.84 2.65 -25.22
N PHE A 500 -34.27 1.68 -25.93
CA PHE A 500 -32.83 1.51 -26.06
C PHE A 500 -32.49 1.35 -27.55
N ARG A 501 -32.18 2.46 -28.23
CA ARG A 501 -32.08 2.51 -29.68
C ARG A 501 -30.78 3.16 -30.14
N LEU A 502 -30.16 2.59 -31.18
CA LEU A 502 -29.04 3.20 -31.89
C LEU A 502 -29.55 4.31 -32.83
N ASP A 503 -28.92 5.49 -32.78
CA ASP A 503 -29.22 6.63 -33.64
C ASP A 503 -27.90 7.28 -34.10
N GLY A 504 -27.43 6.90 -35.28
CA GLY A 504 -26.09 7.24 -35.77
C GLY A 504 -24.99 6.59 -34.92
N ASP A 505 -24.07 7.40 -34.42
CA ASP A 505 -22.95 6.96 -33.56
C ASP A 505 -23.28 7.02 -32.06
N HIS A 506 -24.56 7.28 -31.72
CA HIS A 506 -25.02 7.42 -30.34
C HIS A 506 -26.19 6.48 -30.07
N ARG A 507 -26.37 6.11 -28.79
CA ARG A 507 -27.57 5.41 -28.32
C ARG A 507 -28.49 6.31 -27.57
N MET A 508 -29.75 6.29 -27.94
CA MET A 508 -30.82 6.88 -27.18
C MET A 508 -31.35 5.87 -26.17
N VAL A 509 -31.28 6.22 -24.90
CA VAL A 509 -31.77 5.40 -23.78
C VAL A 509 -32.89 6.19 -23.10
N THR A 510 -34.11 5.63 -23.14
CA THR A 510 -35.25 6.18 -22.38
C THR A 510 -35.65 5.15 -21.35
N PHE A 511 -35.62 5.52 -20.08
CA PHE A 511 -36.04 4.67 -18.97
C PHE A 511 -36.80 5.50 -17.94
N ALA A 512 -37.93 5.00 -17.48
CA ALA A 512 -38.80 5.66 -16.50
C ALA A 512 -39.13 7.13 -16.85
N GLY A 513 -39.26 7.44 -18.15
CA GLY A 513 -39.58 8.79 -18.63
C GLY A 513 -38.40 9.73 -18.83
N SER A 514 -37.20 9.35 -18.44
CA SER A 514 -35.95 10.11 -18.68
C SER A 514 -35.25 9.59 -19.94
N THR A 515 -34.77 10.51 -20.78
CA THR A 515 -34.05 10.19 -22.03
C THR A 515 -32.64 10.74 -21.97
N SER A 516 -31.66 9.88 -22.25
CA SER A 516 -30.24 10.22 -22.37
C SER A 516 -29.68 9.74 -23.70
N THR A 517 -28.69 10.46 -24.21
CA THR A 517 -27.95 10.07 -25.41
C THR A 517 -26.51 9.79 -25.02
N VAL A 518 -26.02 8.59 -25.30
CA VAL A 518 -24.67 8.13 -24.97
C VAL A 518 -23.95 7.63 -26.21
N SER A 519 -22.63 7.74 -26.27
CA SER A 519 -21.84 7.19 -27.39
C SER A 519 -22.01 5.68 -27.45
N ASP A 520 -22.05 5.08 -28.66
CA ASP A 520 -22.24 3.63 -28.85
C ASP A 520 -20.97 2.87 -28.49
N LEU A 521 -20.66 2.75 -27.20
CA LEU A 521 -19.54 1.98 -26.69
C LEU A 521 -19.81 0.47 -26.76
N LYS A 522 -18.75 -0.33 -26.77
CA LYS A 522 -18.80 -1.79 -26.85
C LYS A 522 -19.75 -2.43 -25.81
N GLY A 523 -19.74 -1.93 -24.58
CA GLY A 523 -20.63 -2.39 -23.51
C GLY A 523 -22.12 -2.18 -23.82
N PHE A 524 -22.48 -1.05 -24.45
CA PHE A 524 -23.87 -0.78 -24.84
C PHE A 524 -24.37 -1.69 -25.98
N ARG A 525 -23.48 -2.22 -26.82
CA ARG A 525 -23.82 -3.21 -27.85
C ARG A 525 -24.12 -4.57 -27.24
N TYR A 526 -23.39 -4.96 -26.18
CA TYR A 526 -23.71 -6.16 -25.41
C TYR A 526 -25.06 -6.03 -24.68
N LEU A 527 -25.31 -4.88 -24.04
CA LEU A 527 -26.57 -4.58 -23.40
C LEU A 527 -27.76 -4.61 -24.38
N ALA A 528 -27.59 -4.03 -25.56
CA ALA A 528 -28.62 -4.07 -26.61
C ALA A 528 -29.03 -5.51 -26.98
N ARG A 529 -28.05 -6.41 -27.06
CA ARG A 529 -28.28 -7.80 -27.38
C ARG A 529 -29.00 -8.55 -26.25
N MET A 530 -28.57 -8.32 -24.99
CA MET A 530 -29.23 -8.92 -23.83
C MET A 530 -30.68 -8.40 -23.67
N LEU A 531 -30.94 -7.12 -23.95
CA LEU A 531 -32.27 -6.53 -23.91
C LEU A 531 -33.16 -6.98 -25.08
N ALA A 532 -32.57 -7.35 -26.23
CA ALA A 532 -33.32 -7.87 -27.38
C ALA A 532 -33.80 -9.32 -27.16
N GLU A 533 -33.15 -10.08 -26.28
CA GLU A 533 -33.48 -11.49 -26.00
C GLU A 533 -33.60 -11.73 -24.49
N PRO A 534 -34.63 -11.15 -23.81
CA PRO A 534 -34.80 -11.25 -22.38
C PRO A 534 -35.04 -12.70 -21.94
N GLY A 535 -34.29 -13.13 -20.91
CA GLY A 535 -34.35 -14.49 -20.35
C GLY A 535 -33.40 -15.50 -21.01
N ARG A 536 -32.60 -15.06 -21.98
CA ARG A 536 -31.53 -15.90 -22.55
C ARG A 536 -30.22 -15.66 -21.83
N GLU A 537 -29.51 -16.72 -21.47
CA GLU A 537 -28.13 -16.65 -20.99
C GLU A 537 -27.17 -16.52 -22.18
N PHE A 538 -26.20 -15.58 -22.05
CA PHE A 538 -25.15 -15.33 -23.01
C PHE A 538 -23.80 -15.63 -22.42
N HIS A 539 -23.03 -16.49 -23.08
CA HIS A 539 -21.64 -16.64 -22.69
C HIS A 539 -20.83 -15.42 -23.14
N VAL A 540 -19.94 -14.92 -22.26
CA VAL A 540 -19.16 -13.68 -22.53
C VAL A 540 -18.37 -13.78 -23.83
N LEU A 541 -17.78 -14.94 -24.12
CA LEU A 541 -17.05 -15.17 -25.36
C LEU A 541 -17.93 -15.08 -26.62
N ASP A 542 -19.21 -15.45 -26.55
CA ASP A 542 -20.15 -15.34 -27.66
C ASP A 542 -20.50 -13.88 -27.96
N LEU A 543 -20.65 -13.06 -26.92
CA LEU A 543 -20.86 -11.62 -27.06
C LEU A 543 -19.64 -10.96 -27.73
N VAL A 544 -18.43 -11.33 -27.32
CA VAL A 544 -17.17 -10.81 -27.88
C VAL A 544 -16.97 -11.27 -29.33
N ALA A 545 -17.26 -12.55 -29.66
CA ALA A 545 -17.07 -13.13 -31.00
C ALA A 545 -17.98 -12.48 -32.04
N VAL A 546 -19.22 -12.17 -31.65
CA VAL A 546 -20.16 -11.48 -32.56
C VAL A 546 -19.71 -10.06 -32.86
N GLU A 547 -19.18 -9.34 -31.86
CA GLU A 547 -18.63 -7.99 -32.03
C GLU A 547 -17.41 -7.98 -32.97
N GLN A 548 -16.60 -9.04 -32.93
CA GLN A 548 -15.43 -9.19 -33.80
C GLN A 548 -15.76 -9.74 -35.19
N GLY A 549 -17.04 -10.04 -35.48
CA GLY A 549 -17.48 -10.57 -36.78
C GLY A 549 -16.97 -12.00 -37.06
N THR A 550 -16.65 -12.76 -36.02
CA THR A 550 -16.01 -14.09 -36.14
C THR A 550 -16.99 -15.28 -36.02
N LEU A 551 -18.27 -15.04 -35.68
CA LEU A 551 -19.30 -16.09 -35.65
C LEU A 551 -20.25 -15.94 -36.84
N PRO A 552 -20.59 -17.05 -37.57
CA PRO A 552 -21.65 -17.02 -38.54
C PRO A 552 -23.00 -16.78 -37.88
N THR A 553 -23.79 -15.88 -38.45
CA THR A 553 -25.18 -15.67 -38.07
C THR A 553 -25.98 -16.94 -38.41
N GLY A 554 -26.16 -17.81 -37.42
CA GLY A 554 -27.06 -18.98 -37.54
C GLY A 554 -26.44 -20.29 -37.09
N SER A 555 -26.67 -20.65 -35.86
CA SER A 555 -27.01 -22.02 -35.47
C SER A 555 -27.70 -21.97 -34.10
N ALA A 556 -29.01 -22.18 -34.14
CA ALA A 556 -29.77 -22.74 -33.04
C ALA A 556 -29.26 -24.17 -32.80
N ASP A 557 -29.41 -24.63 -31.57
CA ASP A 557 -29.20 -25.98 -31.07
C ASP A 557 -27.81 -26.31 -30.52
N PHE A 558 -27.67 -26.09 -29.21
CA PHE A 558 -26.96 -27.02 -28.35
C PHE A 558 -27.76 -27.18 -27.05
N VAL A 559 -28.66 -28.18 -27.09
CA VAL A 559 -29.16 -28.85 -25.89
C VAL A 559 -28.10 -29.89 -25.54
N GLY A 560 -27.56 -29.85 -24.37
CA GLY A 560 -26.64 -30.81 -23.81
C GLY A 560 -26.85 -30.92 -22.31
N GLU A 561 -27.94 -31.63 -21.93
CA GLU A 561 -28.02 -32.24 -20.60
C GLU A 561 -26.86 -33.22 -20.44
N ALA A 562 -26.08 -33.06 -19.39
CA ALA A 562 -25.16 -34.10 -18.93
C ALA A 562 -25.66 -34.59 -17.58
N ASP A 563 -26.37 -35.70 -17.62
CA ASP A 563 -26.70 -36.55 -16.49
C ASP A 563 -25.43 -37.00 -15.76
N LEU A 564 -25.40 -36.71 -14.48
CA LEU A 564 -24.53 -37.35 -13.51
C LEU A 564 -25.29 -38.45 -12.82
N GLU A 565 -25.27 -39.66 -13.41
CA GLU A 565 -25.57 -40.88 -12.68
C GLU A 565 -24.34 -41.79 -12.65
N GLY A 566 -24.05 -42.27 -11.44
CA GLY A 566 -22.95 -43.15 -11.16
C GLY A 566 -23.19 -44.57 -11.55
N SER A 567 -22.14 -45.32 -11.74
CA SER A 567 -22.12 -46.76 -11.40
C SER A 567 -20.69 -47.19 -11.09
N GLY A 568 -20.55 -47.82 -9.94
CA GLY A 568 -19.33 -48.49 -9.53
C GLY A 568 -19.14 -49.83 -10.27
N GLY A 569 -17.92 -50.35 -10.12
CA GLY A 569 -17.69 -51.78 -10.25
C GLY A 569 -16.39 -52.18 -10.95
N GLN A 570 -15.43 -52.59 -10.17
CA GLN A 570 -14.49 -53.70 -10.35
C GLN A 570 -13.67 -53.82 -11.65
N GLY A 571 -12.38 -53.88 -11.45
CA GLY A 571 -11.34 -54.36 -12.34
C GLY A 571 -9.96 -53.96 -11.87
#